data_79fd2b92598a31b446a4a717da7d78bb
#
_entry.id   79fd2b92598a31b446a4a717da7d78bb
#
_cell.length_a   1.000
_cell.length_b   1.000
_cell.length_c   1.000
_cell.angle_alpha   90.00
_cell.angle_beta   90.00
_cell.angle_gamma   90.00
#
_symmetry.space_group_name_H-M   'P 1'
#
loop_
_entity.id
_entity.type
_entity.pdbx_description
1 polymer ?
#
loop_
_entity_poly.entity_id
_entity_poly.type
_entity_poly.pdbx_seq_one_letter_code
_entity_poly.pdbx_strand_id
1 'polypeptide(L)'
;MRRLLLLLAILIAAYVGYPYLTLYWLDQALLNDDQEALERLVDFPQVRADLKAEMQGQVLEKAAEIKEKRPILGTFGQALTKLVAPGLVDSSVDGMVTPEAILSNPTVVEHREKNESFVDFITYAFFTAPARFIFDLKDPEKPDSPTVTAIMTLDGFRWRVVGVEVPPLEQLLSKVP
;
A
#
# COMPACT_ATOMS: atom_id res chain seq x y z
N MET A 1 -27.15 -32.79 -11.35
CA MET A 1 -25.68 -32.64 -11.14
C MET A 1 -25.05 -31.56 -12.07
N ARG A 2 -25.22 -31.63 -13.40
CA ARG A 2 -24.60 -30.64 -14.34
C ARG A 2 -24.95 -29.16 -14.04
N ARG A 3 -26.22 -28.85 -13.70
CA ARG A 3 -26.65 -27.48 -13.35
C ARG A 3 -26.03 -27.00 -12.04
N LEU A 4 -25.88 -27.89 -11.05
CA LEU A 4 -25.23 -27.55 -9.78
C LEU A 4 -23.74 -27.26 -9.96
N LEU A 5 -23.05 -28.05 -10.79
CA LEU A 5 -21.64 -27.81 -11.12
C LEU A 5 -21.44 -26.48 -11.87
N LEU A 6 -22.37 -26.12 -12.77
CA LEU A 6 -22.34 -24.83 -13.46
C LEU A 6 -22.55 -23.66 -12.49
N LEU A 7 -23.50 -23.76 -11.56
CA LEU A 7 -23.71 -22.72 -10.54
C LEU A 7 -22.48 -22.56 -9.65
N LEU A 8 -21.88 -23.67 -9.22
CA LEU A 8 -20.65 -23.65 -8.42
C LEU A 8 -19.49 -22.98 -9.18
N ALA A 9 -19.33 -23.31 -10.45
CA ALA A 9 -18.29 -22.71 -11.32
C ALA A 9 -18.50 -21.20 -11.46
N ILE A 10 -19.73 -20.73 -11.61
CA ILE A 10 -20.07 -19.30 -11.71
C ILE A 10 -19.74 -18.60 -10.37
N LEU A 11 -20.10 -19.21 -9.23
CA LEU A 11 -19.78 -18.63 -7.91
C LEU A 11 -18.28 -18.52 -7.68
N ILE A 12 -17.51 -19.54 -8.06
CA ILE A 12 -16.05 -19.51 -7.98
C ILE A 12 -15.49 -18.43 -8.88
N ALA A 13 -15.96 -18.32 -10.11
CA ALA A 13 -15.50 -17.29 -11.05
C ALA A 13 -15.84 -15.88 -10.54
N ALA A 14 -17.03 -15.67 -10.00
CA ALA A 14 -17.42 -14.40 -9.38
C ALA A 14 -16.55 -14.07 -8.17
N TYR A 15 -16.26 -15.03 -7.31
CA TYR A 15 -15.38 -14.86 -6.15
C TYR A 15 -13.96 -14.50 -6.56
N VAL A 16 -13.40 -15.22 -7.53
CA VAL A 16 -12.03 -14.97 -8.03
C VAL A 16 -11.94 -13.62 -8.76
N GLY A 17 -12.97 -13.23 -9.50
CA GLY A 17 -13.01 -11.97 -10.23
C GLY A 17 -13.25 -10.74 -9.35
N TYR A 18 -13.82 -10.91 -8.15
CA TYR A 18 -14.27 -9.79 -7.33
C TYR A 18 -13.13 -8.84 -6.88
N PRO A 19 -11.95 -9.28 -6.41
CA PRO A 19 -10.87 -8.36 -6.07
C PRO A 19 -10.38 -7.55 -7.29
N TYR A 20 -10.37 -8.13 -8.49
CA TYR A 20 -10.02 -7.38 -9.71
C TYR A 20 -11.07 -6.31 -10.05
N LEU A 21 -12.34 -6.59 -9.80
CA LEU A 21 -13.40 -5.58 -9.94
C LEU A 21 -13.22 -4.45 -8.90
N THR A 22 -12.73 -4.77 -7.71
CA THR A 22 -12.39 -3.77 -6.69
C THR A 22 -11.22 -2.89 -7.14
N LEU A 23 -10.19 -3.46 -7.79
CA LEU A 23 -9.10 -2.69 -8.40
C LEU A 23 -9.62 -1.74 -9.48
N TYR A 24 -10.54 -2.19 -10.33
CA TYR A 24 -11.19 -1.34 -11.32
C TYR A 24 -11.96 -0.17 -10.68
N TRP A 25 -12.71 -0.41 -9.60
CA TRP A 25 -13.40 0.67 -8.89
C TRP A 25 -12.44 1.63 -8.20
N LEU A 26 -11.30 1.13 -7.69
CA LEU A 26 -10.25 1.96 -7.13
C LEU A 26 -9.65 2.88 -8.20
N ASP A 27 -9.36 2.34 -9.38
CA ASP A 27 -8.93 3.11 -10.55
C ASP A 27 -9.92 4.20 -10.92
N GLN A 28 -11.20 3.87 -11.01
CA GLN A 28 -12.25 4.84 -11.31
C GLN A 28 -12.38 5.92 -10.21
N ALA A 29 -12.19 5.57 -8.93
CA ALA A 29 -12.20 6.55 -7.84
C ALA A 29 -11.03 7.55 -7.96
N LEU A 30 -9.84 7.09 -8.33
CA LEU A 30 -8.68 7.95 -8.56
C LEU A 30 -8.85 8.85 -9.79
N LEU A 31 -9.35 8.30 -10.90
CA LEU A 31 -9.56 9.05 -12.14
C LEU A 31 -10.67 10.11 -12.02
N ASN A 32 -11.71 9.84 -11.27
CA ASN A 32 -12.86 10.73 -11.12
C ASN A 32 -12.78 11.66 -9.88
N ASP A 33 -11.66 11.64 -9.13
CA ASP A 33 -11.51 12.42 -7.90
C ASP A 33 -12.60 12.10 -6.86
N ASP A 34 -13.03 10.82 -6.81
CA ASP A 34 -14.14 10.39 -5.97
C ASP A 34 -13.64 9.96 -4.57
N GLN A 35 -13.61 10.92 -3.67
CA GLN A 35 -13.20 10.71 -2.29
C GLN A 35 -14.09 9.68 -1.58
N GLU A 36 -15.41 9.75 -1.78
CA GLU A 36 -16.36 8.86 -1.11
C GLU A 36 -16.19 7.40 -1.57
N ALA A 37 -15.94 7.18 -2.87
CA ALA A 37 -15.61 5.86 -3.37
C ALA A 37 -14.29 5.34 -2.77
N LEU A 38 -13.28 6.20 -2.66
CA LEU A 38 -11.99 5.84 -2.07
C LEU A 38 -12.14 5.42 -0.59
N GLU A 39 -12.93 6.15 0.20
CA GLU A 39 -13.23 5.81 1.60
C GLU A 39 -13.97 4.48 1.76
N ARG A 40 -14.77 4.08 0.77
CA ARG A 40 -15.44 2.77 0.77
C ARG A 40 -14.49 1.62 0.41
N LEU A 41 -13.49 1.87 -0.44
CA LEU A 41 -12.57 0.86 -0.97
C LEU A 41 -11.29 0.70 -0.14
N VAL A 42 -10.93 1.70 0.65
CA VAL A 42 -9.72 1.73 1.49
C VAL A 42 -10.10 1.87 2.96
N ASP A 43 -9.52 1.05 3.82
CA ASP A 43 -9.61 1.19 5.26
C ASP A 43 -8.47 2.10 5.76
N PHE A 44 -8.63 3.40 5.62
CA PHE A 44 -7.61 4.39 5.99
C PHE A 44 -7.09 4.26 7.43
N PRO A 45 -7.95 4.03 8.44
CA PRO A 45 -7.48 3.76 9.80
C PRO A 45 -6.54 2.55 9.88
N GLN A 46 -6.91 1.45 9.23
CA GLN A 46 -6.10 0.23 9.23
C GLN A 46 -4.80 0.40 8.45
N VAL A 47 -4.84 1.01 7.26
CA VAL A 47 -3.64 1.31 6.45
C VAL A 47 -2.66 2.19 7.23
N ARG A 48 -3.15 3.22 7.93
CA ARG A 48 -2.30 4.06 8.80
C ARG A 48 -1.66 3.27 9.93
N ALA A 49 -2.44 2.42 10.60
CA ALA A 49 -1.93 1.60 11.70
C ALA A 49 -0.86 0.62 11.23
N ASP A 50 -1.09 -0.03 10.10
CA ASP A 50 -0.18 -0.99 9.49
C ASP A 50 1.13 -0.32 9.05
N LEU A 51 1.03 0.79 8.32
CA LEU A 51 2.19 1.55 7.85
C LEU A 51 3.03 2.13 9.02
N LYS A 52 2.38 2.62 10.08
CA LYS A 52 3.09 3.07 11.29
C LYS A 52 3.87 1.93 11.95
N ALA A 53 3.24 0.77 12.10
CA ALA A 53 3.87 -0.41 12.70
C ALA A 53 5.07 -0.87 11.85
N GLU A 54 4.93 -0.90 10.54
CA GLU A 54 6.00 -1.29 9.63
C GLU A 54 7.18 -0.31 9.66
N MET A 55 6.92 0.99 9.58
CA MET A 55 7.96 2.01 9.65
C MET A 55 8.70 1.99 11.01
N GLN A 56 7.97 1.83 12.12
CA GLN A 56 8.58 1.69 13.45
C GLN A 56 9.45 0.44 13.54
N GLY A 57 9.00 -0.68 12.96
CA GLY A 57 9.76 -1.92 12.89
C GLY A 57 11.07 -1.76 12.14
N GLN A 58 11.04 -1.18 10.95
CA GLN A 58 12.22 -0.93 10.11
C GLN A 58 13.24 -0.02 10.80
N VAL A 59 12.79 1.00 11.52
CA VAL A 59 13.68 1.92 12.27
C VAL A 59 14.32 1.24 13.45
N LEU A 60 13.58 0.43 14.21
CA LEU A 60 14.11 -0.33 15.33
C LEU A 60 15.15 -1.36 14.90
N GLU A 61 14.90 -2.06 13.79
CA GLU A 61 15.84 -3.01 13.20
C GLU A 61 17.14 -2.32 12.77
N LYS A 62 17.03 -1.18 12.11
CA LYS A 62 18.18 -0.37 11.69
C LYS A 62 18.98 0.15 12.88
N ALA A 63 18.32 0.60 13.93
CA ALA A 63 18.97 1.07 15.16
C ALA A 63 19.71 -0.08 15.87
N ALA A 64 19.15 -1.30 15.88
CA ALA A 64 19.79 -2.48 16.42
C ALA A 64 21.03 -2.90 15.61
N GLU A 65 20.93 -2.90 14.28
CA GLU A 65 22.02 -3.22 13.35
C GLU A 65 23.21 -2.24 13.52
N ILE A 66 22.94 -0.94 13.62
CA ILE A 66 23.96 0.08 13.85
C ILE A 66 24.66 -0.12 15.20
N LYS A 67 23.91 -0.47 16.25
CA LYS A 67 24.44 -0.74 17.58
C LYS A 67 25.36 -1.96 17.60
N GLU A 68 25.04 -3.00 16.84
CA GLU A 68 25.83 -4.25 16.76
C GLU A 68 27.10 -4.06 15.93
N LYS A 69 27.01 -3.40 14.76
CA LYS A 69 28.14 -3.23 13.83
C LYS A 69 29.12 -2.11 14.21
N ARG A 70 28.69 -1.11 15.01
CA ARG A 70 29.51 0.04 15.40
C ARG A 70 29.17 0.57 16.80
N PRO A 71 29.68 -0.06 17.88
CA PRO A 71 29.36 0.35 19.26
C PRO A 71 29.77 1.79 19.59
N ILE A 72 30.71 2.41 18.85
CA ILE A 72 31.16 3.80 19.05
C ILE A 72 30.12 4.82 18.52
N LEU A 73 29.21 4.41 17.65
CA LEU A 73 28.13 5.26 17.12
C LEU A 73 26.80 5.16 17.94
N GLY A 74 26.87 4.64 19.17
CA GLY A 74 25.72 4.55 20.07
C GLY A 74 25.02 5.90 20.32
N THR A 75 25.75 7.01 20.23
CA THR A 75 25.21 8.37 20.26
C THR A 75 24.44 8.71 18.97
N PHE A 76 24.83 8.17 17.83
CA PHE A 76 24.13 8.35 16.54
C PHE A 76 22.87 7.51 16.48
N GLY A 77 22.89 6.28 17.05
CA GLY A 77 21.70 5.44 17.22
C GLY A 77 20.67 6.06 18.15
N GLN A 78 21.10 6.77 19.21
CA GLN A 78 20.22 7.56 20.06
C GLN A 78 19.70 8.82 19.37
N ALA A 79 20.45 9.42 18.45
CA ALA A 79 19.98 10.53 17.62
C ALA A 79 18.95 10.07 16.59
N LEU A 80 19.14 8.90 15.97
CA LEU A 80 18.15 8.28 15.08
C LEU A 80 16.86 7.92 15.82
N THR A 81 16.94 7.34 17.02
CA THR A 81 15.77 7.08 17.87
C THR A 81 15.07 8.37 18.31
N LYS A 82 15.77 9.49 18.41
CA LYS A 82 15.17 10.81 18.67
C LYS A 82 14.57 11.46 17.42
N LEU A 83 15.14 11.21 16.23
CA LEU A 83 14.60 11.65 14.94
C LEU A 83 13.33 10.87 14.55
N VAL A 84 13.22 9.64 15.04
CA VAL A 84 12.02 8.80 14.94
C VAL A 84 11.27 8.83 16.27
N ALA A 85 11.25 9.98 16.94
CA ALA A 85 10.41 10.17 18.12
C ALA A 85 8.97 9.74 17.80
N PRO A 86 8.33 8.95 18.72
CA PRO A 86 6.97 8.46 18.54
C PRO A 86 6.03 9.59 18.26
N GLY A 87 5.75 10.22 17.38
CA GLY A 87 4.95 11.39 17.09
C GLY A 87 5.25 12.01 15.70
N LEU A 88 6.50 11.92 15.22
CA LEU A 88 6.83 12.43 13.88
C LEU A 88 6.39 11.45 12.78
N VAL A 89 6.62 10.15 12.98
CA VAL A 89 6.10 9.10 12.09
C VAL A 89 4.58 9.12 12.11
N ASP A 90 3.97 9.20 13.31
CA ASP A 90 2.53 9.18 13.48
C ASP A 90 1.87 10.37 12.76
N SER A 91 2.35 11.60 12.98
CA SER A 91 1.79 12.78 12.34
C SER A 91 2.01 12.81 10.83
N SER A 92 3.16 12.31 10.35
CA SER A 92 3.44 12.25 8.90
C SER A 92 2.54 11.23 8.20
N VAL A 93 2.40 10.02 8.77
CA VAL A 93 1.53 8.99 8.21
C VAL A 93 0.06 9.44 8.25
N ASP A 94 -0.39 10.04 9.36
CA ASP A 94 -1.76 10.54 9.50
C ASP A 94 -2.10 11.61 8.46
N GLY A 95 -1.15 12.47 8.11
CA GLY A 95 -1.33 13.50 7.11
C GLY A 95 -1.23 13.00 5.66
N MET A 96 -0.41 11.97 5.41
CA MET A 96 -0.18 11.44 4.06
C MET A 96 -1.21 10.39 3.64
N VAL A 97 -1.76 9.63 4.60
CA VAL A 97 -2.69 8.52 4.33
C VAL A 97 -4.11 8.99 4.61
N THR A 98 -4.58 9.92 3.80
CA THR A 98 -5.96 10.39 3.75
C THR A 98 -6.47 10.36 2.31
N PRO A 99 -7.79 10.29 2.09
CA PRO A 99 -8.35 10.38 0.75
C PRO A 99 -7.87 11.63 0.01
N GLU A 100 -7.92 12.79 0.67
CA GLU A 100 -7.50 14.08 0.10
C GLU A 100 -6.02 14.09 -0.28
N ALA A 101 -5.14 13.55 0.60
CA ALA A 101 -3.71 13.51 0.33
C ALA A 101 -3.38 12.60 -0.86
N ILE A 102 -4.09 11.47 -1.01
CA ILE A 102 -3.94 10.57 -2.16
C ILE A 102 -4.43 11.25 -3.43
N LEU A 103 -5.64 11.82 -3.41
CA LEU A 103 -6.24 12.46 -4.58
C LEU A 103 -5.51 13.73 -5.02
N SER A 104 -4.86 14.44 -4.09
CA SER A 104 -4.04 15.63 -4.36
C SER A 104 -2.57 15.32 -4.63
N ASN A 105 -2.15 14.04 -4.56
CA ASN A 105 -0.78 13.65 -4.87
C ASN A 105 -0.42 14.06 -6.31
N PRO A 106 0.70 14.77 -6.54
CA PRO A 106 1.07 15.25 -7.88
C PRO A 106 1.09 14.15 -8.94
N THR A 107 1.57 12.95 -8.60
CA THR A 107 1.57 11.80 -9.52
C THR A 107 0.14 11.37 -9.88
N VAL A 108 -0.76 11.29 -8.89
CA VAL A 108 -2.17 10.92 -9.13
C VAL A 108 -2.87 11.98 -9.99
N VAL A 109 -2.62 13.26 -9.72
CA VAL A 109 -3.18 14.39 -10.51
C VAL A 109 -2.67 14.33 -11.95
N GLU A 110 -1.37 14.12 -12.17
CA GLU A 110 -0.77 14.02 -13.50
C GLU A 110 -1.38 12.88 -14.31
N HIS A 111 -1.52 11.68 -13.72
CA HIS A 111 -2.14 10.52 -14.40
C HIS A 111 -3.63 10.74 -14.68
N ARG A 112 -4.34 11.40 -13.78
CA ARG A 112 -5.73 11.81 -13.98
C ARG A 112 -5.87 12.76 -15.16
N GLU A 113 -5.03 13.77 -15.28
CA GLU A 113 -5.03 14.72 -16.39
C GLU A 113 -4.73 14.05 -17.75
N LYS A 114 -3.85 13.05 -17.73
CA LYS A 114 -3.52 12.24 -18.90
C LYS A 114 -4.55 11.14 -19.20
N ASN A 115 -5.53 10.93 -18.31
CA ASN A 115 -6.48 9.80 -18.33
C ASN A 115 -5.76 8.43 -18.39
N GLU A 116 -4.66 8.30 -17.67
CA GLU A 116 -3.87 7.07 -17.54
C GLU A 116 -4.38 6.24 -16.37
N SER A 117 -4.61 4.96 -16.61
CA SER A 117 -5.12 4.03 -15.60
C SER A 117 -4.05 3.68 -14.56
N PHE A 118 -4.43 3.73 -13.29
CA PHE A 118 -3.61 3.21 -12.20
C PHE A 118 -3.33 1.69 -12.35
N VAL A 119 -4.19 0.96 -13.04
CA VAL A 119 -4.01 -0.47 -13.30
C VAL A 119 -2.74 -0.75 -14.12
N ASP A 120 -2.26 0.21 -14.92
CA ASP A 120 -1.03 0.09 -15.71
C ASP A 120 0.24 0.02 -14.83
N PHE A 121 0.15 0.45 -13.58
CA PHE A 121 1.22 0.32 -12.57
C PHE A 121 1.23 -1.04 -11.87
N ILE A 122 0.19 -1.86 -12.06
CA ILE A 122 0.09 -3.16 -11.40
C ILE A 122 0.94 -4.18 -12.16
N THR A 123 2.02 -4.63 -11.53
CA THR A 123 2.92 -5.64 -12.09
C THR A 123 2.58 -7.06 -11.65
N TYR A 124 1.88 -7.19 -10.52
CA TYR A 124 1.41 -8.47 -9.98
C TYR A 124 0.11 -8.25 -9.21
N ALA A 125 -0.82 -9.18 -9.30
CA ALA A 125 -2.06 -9.14 -8.52
C ALA A 125 -2.62 -10.56 -8.35
N PHE A 126 -2.61 -11.09 -7.12
CA PHE A 126 -3.11 -12.44 -6.85
C PHE A 126 -3.47 -12.68 -5.38
N PHE A 127 -4.17 -13.78 -5.14
CA PHE A 127 -4.53 -14.26 -3.81
C PHE A 127 -3.32 -14.85 -3.08
N THR A 128 -3.10 -14.45 -1.83
CA THR A 128 -2.16 -15.09 -0.90
C THR A 128 -2.86 -15.96 0.14
N ALA A 129 -4.17 -15.73 0.33
CA ALA A 129 -5.07 -16.57 1.11
C ALA A 129 -6.51 -16.39 0.60
N PRO A 130 -7.46 -17.25 0.96
CA PRO A 130 -8.84 -17.11 0.49
C PRO A 130 -9.45 -15.72 0.68
N ALA A 131 -9.20 -15.05 1.81
CA ALA A 131 -9.69 -13.71 2.11
C ALA A 131 -8.59 -12.63 2.04
N ARG A 132 -7.44 -12.90 1.42
CA ARG A 132 -6.33 -11.97 1.27
C ARG A 132 -5.83 -11.95 -0.17
N PHE A 133 -5.77 -10.78 -0.73
CA PHE A 133 -5.31 -10.50 -2.08
C PHE A 133 -4.26 -9.40 -2.02
N ILE A 134 -3.18 -9.55 -2.77
CA ILE A 134 -2.13 -8.54 -2.86
C ILE A 134 -1.99 -8.05 -4.30
N PHE A 135 -1.53 -6.81 -4.45
CA PHE A 135 -1.12 -6.30 -5.74
C PHE A 135 0.11 -5.40 -5.60
N ASP A 136 1.03 -5.57 -6.53
CA ASP A 136 2.30 -4.86 -6.57
C ASP A 136 2.21 -3.69 -7.55
N LEU A 137 2.59 -2.52 -7.06
CA LEU A 137 2.64 -1.28 -7.81
C LEU A 137 4.08 -0.92 -8.12
N LYS A 138 4.35 -0.62 -9.38
CA LYS A 138 5.65 -0.16 -9.83
C LYS A 138 5.49 0.81 -10.99
N ASP A 139 6.26 1.89 -10.98
CA ASP A 139 6.29 2.86 -12.07
C ASP A 139 6.92 2.21 -13.32
N PRO A 140 6.16 2.04 -14.42
CA PRO A 140 6.67 1.41 -15.65
C PRO A 140 7.75 2.26 -16.33
N GLU A 141 7.72 3.58 -16.14
CA GLU A 141 8.73 4.48 -16.71
C GLU A 141 10.05 4.48 -15.92
N LYS A 142 10.01 3.99 -14.68
CA LYS A 142 11.16 3.89 -13.78
C LYS A 142 11.38 2.45 -13.32
N PRO A 143 12.01 1.60 -14.17
CA PRO A 143 12.19 0.17 -13.86
C PRO A 143 12.99 -0.08 -12.59
N ASP A 144 13.79 0.90 -12.14
CA ASP A 144 14.53 0.84 -10.88
C ASP A 144 13.74 1.38 -9.70
N SER A 145 12.50 1.86 -9.89
CA SER A 145 11.65 2.31 -8.77
C SER A 145 11.36 1.14 -7.83
N PRO A 146 11.28 1.40 -6.53
CA PRO A 146 10.91 0.36 -5.57
C PRO A 146 9.45 -0.09 -5.81
N THR A 147 9.21 -1.38 -5.61
CA THR A 147 7.86 -1.95 -5.65
C THR A 147 7.14 -1.67 -4.34
N VAL A 148 5.90 -1.24 -4.43
CA VAL A 148 5.00 -1.07 -3.28
C VAL A 148 3.93 -2.13 -3.37
N THR A 149 3.78 -2.95 -2.32
CA THR A 149 2.75 -4.00 -2.27
C THR A 149 1.57 -3.52 -1.45
N ALA A 150 0.40 -3.48 -2.07
CA ALA A 150 -0.85 -3.20 -1.38
C ALA A 150 -1.58 -4.51 -1.03
N ILE A 151 -2.23 -4.51 0.13
CA ILE A 151 -2.91 -5.66 0.70
C ILE A 151 -4.40 -5.36 0.76
N MET A 152 -5.20 -6.22 0.15
CA MET A 152 -6.64 -6.23 0.31
C MET A 152 -7.10 -7.43 1.11
N THR A 153 -8.12 -7.23 1.94
CA THR A 153 -8.82 -8.30 2.63
C THR A 153 -10.31 -8.26 2.34
N LEU A 154 -10.94 -9.43 2.42
CA LEU A 154 -12.38 -9.56 2.32
C LEU A 154 -12.98 -9.35 3.72
N ASP A 155 -13.61 -8.19 3.92
CA ASP A 155 -14.36 -7.86 5.12
C ASP A 155 -15.86 -7.98 4.84
N GLY A 156 -16.50 -8.99 5.45
CA GLY A 156 -17.87 -9.37 5.13
C GLY A 156 -17.98 -9.77 3.65
N PHE A 157 -18.56 -8.90 2.83
CA PHE A 157 -18.74 -9.11 1.39
C PHE A 157 -18.01 -8.07 0.53
N ARG A 158 -17.04 -7.35 1.10
CA ARG A 158 -16.32 -6.27 0.39
C ARG A 158 -14.82 -6.48 0.49
N TRP A 159 -14.16 -6.38 -0.65
CA TRP A 159 -12.71 -6.27 -0.67
C TRP A 159 -12.33 -4.82 -0.38
N ARG A 160 -11.41 -4.64 0.58
CA ARG A 160 -10.89 -3.32 0.96
C ARG A 160 -9.37 -3.37 1.05
N VAL A 161 -8.71 -2.30 0.65
CA VAL A 161 -7.27 -2.10 0.94
C VAL A 161 -7.13 -1.84 2.44
N VAL A 162 -6.32 -2.65 3.11
CA VAL A 162 -6.12 -2.58 4.56
C VAL A 162 -4.68 -2.33 4.97
N GLY A 163 -3.72 -2.48 4.04
CA GLY A 163 -2.31 -2.29 4.33
C GLY A 163 -1.50 -2.01 3.08
N VAL A 164 -0.30 -1.49 3.30
CA VAL A 164 0.69 -1.20 2.27
C VAL A 164 2.06 -1.57 2.83
N GLU A 165 2.74 -2.52 2.18
CA GLU A 165 4.13 -2.85 2.48
C GLU A 165 5.04 -1.93 1.64
N VAL A 166 5.85 -1.15 2.33
CA VAL A 166 6.81 -0.24 1.68
C VAL A 166 8.19 -0.86 1.59
N PRO A 167 8.97 -0.52 0.56
CA PRO A 167 10.34 -1.01 0.44
C PRO A 167 11.20 -0.62 1.64
N PRO A 168 12.26 -1.40 1.95
CA PRO A 168 13.19 -1.07 3.03
C PRO A 168 13.73 0.36 2.90
N LEU A 169 13.83 1.07 4.02
CA LEU A 169 14.33 2.46 4.08
C LEU A 169 15.65 2.67 3.35
N GLU A 170 16.50 1.66 3.27
CA GLU A 170 17.77 1.71 2.51
C GLU A 170 17.56 1.95 1.02
N GLN A 171 16.55 1.31 0.44
CA GLN A 171 16.24 1.49 -0.98
C GLN A 171 15.64 2.87 -1.26
N LEU A 172 14.89 3.40 -0.30
CA LEU A 172 14.32 4.75 -0.38
C LEU A 172 15.40 5.83 -0.23
N LEU A 173 16.31 5.66 0.73
CA LEU A 173 17.39 6.63 1.02
C LEU A 173 18.54 6.59 -0.02
N SER A 174 18.79 5.46 -0.67
CA SER A 174 19.82 5.34 -1.70
C SER A 174 19.53 6.13 -2.97
N LYS A 175 18.31 6.64 -3.13
CA LYS A 175 17.81 7.37 -4.31
C LYS A 175 17.56 8.86 -4.06
N VAL A 176 17.82 9.34 -2.84
CA VAL A 176 17.83 10.79 -2.57
C VAL A 176 19.18 11.33 -3.06
N PRO A 177 19.19 12.23 -4.05
CA PRO A 177 20.43 12.79 -4.61
C PRO A 177 21.19 13.66 -3.60
#